data_89a445c205a3ae9c2dbd760ab2b2c493
#
_entry.id   89a445c205a3ae9c2dbd760ab2b2c493
#
_cell.length_a   1.000
_cell.length_b   1.000
_cell.length_c   1.000
_cell.angle_alpha   90.00
_cell.angle_beta   90.00
_cell.angle_gamma   90.00
#
_symmetry.space_group_name_H-M   'P 1'
#
loop_
_entity.id
_entity.type
_entity.pdbx_description
1 polymer ?
#
loop_
_entity_poly.entity_id
_entity_poly.type
_entity_poly.pdbx_seq_one_letter_code
_entity_poly.pdbx_strand_id
1 'polypeptide(L)'
;MSPTARSLRHLRALGYTAEVVERTIPRTWIKKDLFGVDIVALKPGEPVLAVHATTGTNHAARRTKLEAAGFIALWKGAGAVLEIWSWKKTGPRGQRKTWMVRREIL
;
A
#
# COMPACT_ATOMS: atom_id res chain seq x y z
N MET A 1 11.28 -1.14 10.02
CA MET A 1 9.87 -0.81 9.74
C MET A 1 9.50 -1.35 8.37
N SER A 2 8.41 -2.09 8.26
CA SER A 2 7.94 -2.66 7.01
C SER A 2 7.35 -1.59 6.07
N PRO A 3 7.22 -1.86 4.74
CA PRO A 3 6.50 -0.96 3.84
C PRO A 3 5.08 -0.65 4.31
N THR A 4 4.36 -1.64 4.84
CA THR A 4 3.01 -1.47 5.36
C THR A 4 2.98 -0.51 6.55
N ALA A 5 3.85 -0.70 7.54
CA ALA A 5 3.93 0.17 8.70
C ALA A 5 4.34 1.60 8.32
N ARG A 6 5.25 1.73 7.37
CA ARG A 6 5.71 3.03 6.87
C ARG A 6 4.59 3.77 6.14
N SER A 7 3.81 3.05 5.34
CA SER A 7 2.66 3.60 4.62
C SER A 7 1.56 4.05 5.59
N LEU A 8 1.27 3.23 6.61
CA LEU A 8 0.28 3.56 7.63
C LEU A 8 0.64 4.86 8.35
N ARG A 9 1.89 5.01 8.76
CA ARG A 9 2.39 6.21 9.42
C ARG A 9 2.25 7.44 8.51
N HIS A 10 2.59 7.30 7.24
CA HIS A 10 2.51 8.39 6.28
C HIS A 10 1.07 8.82 6.01
N LEU A 11 0.15 7.86 5.85
CA LEU A 11 -1.27 8.13 5.68
C LEU A 11 -1.85 8.91 6.86
N ARG A 12 -1.51 8.50 8.08
CA ARG A 12 -1.97 9.19 9.29
C ARG A 12 -1.41 10.61 9.37
N ALA A 13 -0.17 10.82 8.95
CA ALA A 13 0.42 12.15 8.87
C ALA A 13 -0.28 13.05 7.84
N LEU A 14 -0.85 12.46 6.78
CA LEU A 14 -1.64 13.18 5.77
C LEU A 14 -3.09 13.44 6.20
N GLY A 15 -3.48 13.01 7.40
CA GLY A 15 -4.81 13.25 7.95
C GLY A 15 -5.83 12.15 7.69
N TYR A 16 -5.41 10.99 7.18
CA TYR A 16 -6.30 9.84 7.03
C TYR A 16 -6.50 9.10 8.34
N THR A 17 -7.72 8.60 8.54
CA THR A 17 -7.98 7.54 9.51
C THR A 17 -7.72 6.22 8.78
N ALA A 18 -6.66 5.52 9.16
CA ALA A 18 -6.18 4.36 8.42
C ALA A 18 -5.86 3.19 9.34
N GLU A 19 -6.12 1.99 8.86
CA GLU A 19 -5.83 0.74 9.55
C GLU A 19 -5.27 -0.30 8.59
N VAL A 20 -4.41 -1.16 9.14
CA VAL A 20 -3.92 -2.33 8.43
C VAL A 20 -5.02 -3.38 8.38
N VAL A 21 -5.31 -3.86 7.16
CA VAL A 21 -6.31 -4.91 6.93
C VAL A 21 -5.65 -6.25 6.55
N GLU A 22 -4.34 -6.26 6.43
CA GLU A 22 -3.56 -7.49 6.32
C GLU A 22 -3.56 -8.23 7.65
N ARG A 23 -3.74 -9.55 7.61
CA ARG A 23 -3.73 -10.39 8.81
C ARG A 23 -2.81 -11.59 8.65
N THR A 24 -2.26 -12.07 9.75
CA THR A 24 -1.54 -13.33 9.81
C THR A 24 -2.50 -14.44 10.24
N ILE A 25 -2.55 -15.53 9.47
CA ILE A 25 -3.37 -16.68 9.83
C ILE A 25 -2.74 -17.36 11.06
N PRO A 26 -3.50 -17.60 12.15
CA PRO A 26 -2.96 -18.19 13.37
C PRO A 26 -2.23 -19.52 13.11
N ARG A 27 -1.12 -19.73 13.82
CA ARG A 27 -0.28 -20.94 13.75
C ARG A 27 0.39 -21.17 12.40
N THR A 28 0.40 -20.17 11.53
CA THR A 28 1.10 -20.20 10.25
C THR A 28 1.90 -18.90 10.09
N TRP A 29 2.80 -18.87 9.10
CA TRP A 29 3.49 -17.65 8.70
C TRP A 29 2.82 -16.98 7.50
N ILE A 30 1.59 -17.43 7.17
CA ILE A 30 0.85 -16.94 6.01
C ILE A 30 0.16 -15.62 6.38
N LYS A 31 0.47 -14.58 5.62
CA LYS A 31 -0.21 -13.29 5.67
C LYS A 31 -1.27 -13.24 4.59
N LYS A 32 -2.46 -12.78 4.96
CA LYS A 32 -3.57 -12.63 4.05
C LYS A 32 -4.00 -11.19 3.99
N ASP A 33 -3.92 -10.60 2.80
CA ASP A 33 -4.41 -9.25 2.54
C ASP A 33 -5.93 -9.23 2.31
N LEU A 34 -6.48 -8.03 2.13
CA LEU A 34 -7.89 -7.84 1.79
C LEU A 34 -8.00 -7.52 0.30
N PHE A 35 -8.22 -8.56 -0.52
CA PHE A 35 -8.32 -8.39 -1.97
C PHE A 35 -7.14 -7.58 -2.55
N GLY A 36 -5.93 -7.97 -2.19
CA GLY A 36 -4.69 -7.34 -2.63
C GLY A 36 -4.30 -6.06 -1.87
N VAL A 37 -5.05 -5.67 -0.84
CA VAL A 37 -4.84 -4.42 -0.12
C VAL A 37 -4.33 -4.68 1.30
N ASP A 38 -3.37 -3.88 1.73
CA ASP A 38 -2.76 -4.00 3.05
C ASP A 38 -3.32 -2.98 4.04
N ILE A 39 -3.77 -1.83 3.55
CA ILE A 39 -4.28 -0.73 4.37
C ILE A 39 -5.52 -0.14 3.72
N VAL A 40 -6.51 0.19 4.53
CA VAL A 40 -7.66 1.00 4.13
C VAL A 40 -7.60 2.33 4.86
N ALA A 41 -7.77 3.41 4.13
CA ALA A 41 -7.68 4.77 4.64
C ALA A 41 -8.95 5.56 4.30
N LEU A 42 -9.46 6.26 5.29
CA LEU A 42 -10.69 7.03 5.20
C LEU A 42 -10.44 8.49 5.50
N LYS A 43 -11.09 9.35 4.74
CA LYS A 43 -11.05 10.80 4.98
C LYS A 43 -12.41 11.38 4.59
N PRO A 44 -13.05 12.17 5.46
CA PRO A 44 -14.38 12.74 5.14
C PRO A 44 -14.36 13.51 3.82
N GLY A 45 -15.37 13.28 2.99
CA GLY A 45 -15.50 13.93 1.70
C GLY A 45 -14.69 13.32 0.56
N GLU A 46 -13.91 12.26 0.84
CA GLU A 46 -13.10 11.58 -0.15
C GLU A 46 -13.49 10.10 -0.29
N PRO A 47 -13.25 9.49 -1.47
CA PRO A 47 -13.50 8.07 -1.62
C PRO A 47 -12.56 7.25 -0.72
N VAL A 48 -12.96 6.03 -0.42
CA VAL A 48 -12.10 5.08 0.32
C VAL A 48 -10.81 4.90 -0.46
N LEU A 49 -9.67 5.04 0.23
CA LEU A 49 -8.35 4.79 -0.33
C LEU A 49 -7.86 3.42 0.12
N ALA A 50 -7.62 2.55 -0.85
CA ALA A 50 -7.09 1.22 -0.64
C ALA A 50 -5.61 1.21 -1.06
N VAL A 51 -4.72 0.79 -0.18
CA VAL A 51 -3.28 0.85 -0.41
C VAL A 51 -2.65 -0.52 -0.36
N HIS A 52 -1.93 -0.87 -1.43
CA HIS A 52 -1.02 -2.00 -1.47
C HIS A 52 0.40 -1.47 -1.24
N ALA A 53 1.05 -1.90 -0.16
CA ALA A 53 2.37 -1.42 0.22
C ALA A 53 3.45 -2.45 -0.15
N THR A 54 4.55 -1.98 -0.75
CA THR A 54 5.65 -2.84 -1.17
C THR A 54 6.97 -2.09 -1.22
N THR A 55 8.02 -2.78 -1.62
CA THR A 55 9.34 -2.17 -1.90
C THR A 55 9.42 -1.70 -3.35
N GLY A 56 10.30 -0.73 -3.62
CA GLY A 56 10.46 -0.19 -4.97
C GLY A 56 10.80 -1.21 -6.02
N THR A 57 11.59 -2.23 -5.65
CA THR A 57 12.00 -3.31 -6.57
C THR A 57 10.84 -4.22 -6.99
N ASN A 58 9.77 -4.29 -6.18
CA ASN A 58 8.62 -5.15 -6.43
C ASN A 58 7.41 -4.43 -7.03
N HIS A 59 7.54 -3.13 -7.30
CA HIS A 59 6.40 -2.31 -7.74
C HIS A 59 5.69 -2.87 -8.97
N ALA A 60 6.43 -3.09 -10.05
CA ALA A 60 5.85 -3.58 -11.30
C ALA A 60 5.26 -4.98 -11.18
N ALA A 61 5.94 -5.88 -10.47
CA ALA A 61 5.48 -7.25 -10.27
C ALA A 61 4.17 -7.27 -9.44
N ARG A 62 4.06 -6.43 -8.45
CA ARG A 62 2.85 -6.33 -7.62
C ARG A 62 1.68 -5.77 -8.41
N ARG A 63 1.92 -4.76 -9.24
CA ARG A 63 0.91 -4.21 -10.14
C ARG A 63 0.34 -5.30 -11.07
N THR A 64 1.21 -6.06 -11.72
CA THR A 64 0.81 -7.16 -12.60
C THR A 64 -0.04 -8.19 -11.86
N LYS A 65 0.34 -8.51 -10.63
CA LYS A 65 -0.37 -9.48 -9.79
C LYS A 65 -1.78 -9.01 -9.42
N LEU A 66 -1.92 -7.74 -9.03
CA LEU A 66 -3.21 -7.12 -8.71
C LEU A 66 -4.14 -7.10 -9.93
N GLU A 67 -3.59 -6.78 -11.09
CA GLU A 67 -4.32 -6.76 -12.35
C GLU A 67 -4.82 -8.16 -12.74
N ALA A 68 -3.93 -9.15 -12.70
CA ALA A 68 -4.26 -10.53 -13.03
C ALA A 68 -5.32 -11.14 -12.10
N ALA A 69 -5.33 -10.74 -10.84
CA ALA A 69 -6.32 -11.22 -9.86
C ALA A 69 -7.68 -10.51 -10.00
N GLY A 70 -7.80 -9.47 -10.83
CA GLY A 70 -9.03 -8.69 -10.97
C GLY A 70 -9.28 -7.70 -9.85
N PHE A 71 -8.33 -7.48 -8.96
CA PHE A 71 -8.52 -6.63 -7.78
C PHE A 71 -8.58 -5.14 -8.12
N ILE A 72 -7.91 -4.71 -9.19
CA ILE A 72 -7.98 -3.32 -9.64
C ILE A 72 -9.42 -2.99 -10.04
N ALA A 73 -10.02 -3.81 -10.89
CA ALA A 73 -11.41 -3.62 -11.32
C ALA A 73 -12.39 -3.72 -10.15
N LEU A 74 -12.13 -4.61 -9.20
CA LEU A 74 -12.99 -4.79 -8.02
C LEU A 74 -13.06 -3.52 -7.16
N TRP A 75 -11.92 -2.98 -6.77
CA TRP A 75 -11.87 -1.78 -5.93
C TRP A 75 -12.42 -0.56 -6.65
N LYS A 76 -12.03 -0.35 -7.90
CA LYS A 76 -12.53 0.77 -8.71
C LYS A 76 -14.02 0.67 -8.94
N GLY A 77 -14.53 -0.52 -9.24
CA GLY A 77 -15.96 -0.75 -9.42
C GLY A 77 -16.78 -0.49 -8.17
N ALA A 78 -16.18 -0.67 -7.00
CA ALA A 78 -16.80 -0.36 -5.71
C ALA A 78 -16.72 1.13 -5.32
N GLY A 79 -16.13 1.97 -6.16
CA GLY A 79 -15.99 3.41 -5.89
C GLY A 79 -14.78 3.81 -5.08
N ALA A 80 -13.88 2.87 -4.80
CA ALA A 80 -12.63 3.16 -4.08
C ALA A 80 -11.52 3.59 -5.04
N VAL A 81 -10.52 4.28 -4.49
CA VAL A 81 -9.26 4.55 -5.16
C VAL A 81 -8.26 3.50 -4.69
N LEU A 82 -7.61 2.83 -5.63
CA LEU A 82 -6.56 1.84 -5.34
C LEU A 82 -5.20 2.40 -5.72
N GLU A 83 -4.26 2.36 -4.79
CA GLU A 83 -2.89 2.82 -5.03
C GLU A 83 -1.88 1.75 -4.61
N ILE A 84 -0.78 1.67 -5.36
CA ILE A 84 0.43 0.98 -4.92
C ILE A 84 1.38 2.02 -4.34
N TRP A 85 1.85 1.75 -3.12
CA TRP A 85 2.86 2.56 -2.44
C TRP A 85 4.13 1.75 -2.31
N SER A 86 5.14 2.12 -3.06
CA SER A 86 6.44 1.45 -2.99
C SER A 86 7.49 2.36 -2.37
N TRP A 87 8.23 1.81 -1.42
CA TRP A 87 9.21 2.53 -0.63
C TRP A 87 10.63 2.19 -1.06
N LYS A 88 11.46 3.20 -1.18
CA LYS A 88 12.84 3.06 -1.57
C LYS A 88 13.70 4.07 -0.79
N LYS A 89 14.86 3.63 -0.34
CA LYS A 89 15.88 4.54 0.17
C LYS A 89 16.55 5.27 -0.99
N THR A 90 16.57 6.58 -0.92
CA THR A 90 17.21 7.43 -1.94
C THR A 90 18.10 8.46 -1.28
N GLY A 91 19.11 8.89 -2.01
CA GLY A 91 20.04 9.92 -1.56
C GLY A 91 21.39 9.83 -2.28
N PRO A 92 22.19 10.90 -2.23
CA PRO A 92 23.51 10.90 -2.84
C PRO A 92 24.42 9.85 -2.23
N ARG A 93 25.32 9.30 -3.06
CA ARG A 93 26.32 8.33 -2.59
C ARG A 93 27.17 8.92 -1.46
N GLY A 94 27.37 8.14 -0.39
CA GLY A 94 28.15 8.55 0.76
C GLY A 94 27.45 9.46 1.74
N GLN A 95 26.17 9.80 1.49
CA GLN A 95 25.34 10.59 2.41
C GLN A 95 24.22 9.76 3.00
N ARG A 96 23.61 10.29 4.06
CA ARG A 96 22.45 9.65 4.70
C ARG A 96 21.30 9.58 3.71
N LYS A 97 20.79 8.38 3.51
CA LYS A 97 19.64 8.15 2.62
C LYS A 97 18.33 8.35 3.39
N THR A 98 17.33 8.82 2.66
CA THR A 98 15.97 8.98 3.17
C THR A 98 15.01 8.01 2.47
N TRP A 99 13.94 7.65 3.16
CA TRP A 99 12.89 6.85 2.58
C TRP A 99 11.97 7.72 1.75
N MET A 100 11.74 7.30 0.50
CA MET A 100 10.83 7.97 -0.42
C MET A 100 9.76 6.99 -0.87
N VAL A 101 8.53 7.48 -1.00
CA VAL A 101 7.41 6.69 -1.48
C VAL A 101 7.08 7.06 -2.92
N ARG A 102 6.90 6.05 -3.74
CA ARG A 102 6.28 6.17 -5.06
C ARG A 102 4.83 5.73 -4.94
N ARG A 103 3.91 6.65 -5.20
CA ARG A 103 2.48 6.36 -5.20
C ARG A 103 1.98 6.26 -6.62
N GLU A 104 1.35 5.17 -6.95
CA GLU A 104 0.73 4.97 -8.25
C GLU A 104 -0.76 4.69 -8.09
N ILE A 105 -1.60 5.52 -8.70
CA ILE A 105 -3.05 5.30 -8.76
C ILE A 105 -3.32 4.30 -9.88
N LEU A 106 -4.03 3.23 -9.56
CA LEU A 106 -4.35 2.16 -10.51
C LEU A 106 -5.72 2.31 -11.16
#